data_cb28c5d57f5cbc13b4c347ae972c9de7
#
_entry.id   cb28c5d57f5cbc13b4c347ae972c9de7
#
_cell.length_a   1.000
_cell.length_b   1.000
_cell.length_c   1.000
_cell.angle_alpha   90.00
_cell.angle_beta   90.00
_cell.angle_gamma   90.00
#
_symmetry.space_group_name_H-M   'P 1'
#
loop_
_entity.id
_entity.type
_entity.pdbx_description
1 polymer ?
#
loop_
_entity_poly.entity_id
_entity_poly.type
_entity_poly.pdbx_seq_one_letter_code
_entity_poly.pdbx_strand_id
1 'polypeptide(L)'
;RLGGKVYNLGIEGGNITGAYIGGIASHAVKDTAAIINCYTDISMDGIRAGGIADNFVGTVGNCFSVGLIHGTDSADVLSFNQYKEVQSVYSVKEKNSQDFDTQSTDDVRITYCTEETMKNGMLAQRLNDSIYSIGTELQKSDGTEDNDQETTIELVRWKQGTDGHPVFDVPS
;
A
#
# COMPACT_ATOMS: atom_id res chain seq x y z
N ARG A 1 -0.23 -16.25 3.70
CA ARG A 1 -1.56 -16.00 3.10
C ARG A 1 -2.35 -15.06 3.98
N LEU A 2 -2.98 -14.06 3.39
CA LEU A 2 -3.90 -13.16 4.07
C LEU A 2 -5.34 -13.57 3.74
N GLY A 3 -6.18 -13.80 4.76
CA GLY A 3 -7.60 -14.07 4.59
C GLY A 3 -8.51 -13.03 5.23
N GLY A 4 -7.92 -12.01 5.81
CA GLY A 4 -8.58 -10.91 6.52
C GLY A 4 -8.10 -9.54 6.05
N LYS A 5 -8.22 -8.56 6.92
CA LYS A 5 -7.91 -7.16 6.63
C LYS A 5 -6.75 -6.67 7.50
N VAL A 6 -5.85 -5.85 6.93
CA VAL A 6 -4.72 -5.21 7.61
C VAL A 6 -4.85 -3.71 7.46
N TYR A 7 -4.78 -3.00 8.57
CA TYR A 7 -4.90 -1.56 8.62
C TYR A 7 -3.79 -0.93 9.45
N ASN A 8 -3.34 0.27 9.07
CA ASN A 8 -2.41 1.09 9.85
C ASN A 8 -1.13 0.33 10.24
N LEU A 9 -0.55 -0.44 9.32
CA LEU A 9 0.69 -1.19 9.54
C LEU A 9 1.86 -0.55 8.80
N GLY A 10 2.91 -0.23 9.53
CA GLY A 10 4.23 0.11 8.99
C GLY A 10 5.23 -1.01 9.24
N ILE A 11 6.02 -1.37 8.24
CA ILE A 11 7.12 -2.33 8.34
C ILE A 11 8.39 -1.63 7.90
N GLU A 12 9.37 -1.52 8.81
CA GLU A 12 10.62 -0.80 8.58
C GLU A 12 11.84 -1.70 8.81
N GLY A 13 12.81 -1.55 7.92
CA GLY A 13 14.09 -2.22 7.98
C GLY A 13 14.07 -3.70 7.66
N GLY A 14 15.22 -4.23 7.30
CA GLY A 14 15.41 -5.63 6.98
C GLY A 14 15.37 -5.97 5.49
N ASN A 15 15.62 -7.24 5.22
CA ASN A 15 15.64 -7.80 3.87
C ASN A 15 14.78 -9.06 3.81
N ILE A 16 14.03 -9.22 2.73
CA ILE A 16 13.27 -10.42 2.43
C ILE A 16 13.78 -11.02 1.13
N THR A 17 14.11 -12.31 1.16
CA THR A 17 14.52 -13.08 -0.03
C THR A 17 13.62 -14.29 -0.20
N GLY A 18 13.16 -14.53 -1.41
CA GLY A 18 12.27 -15.67 -1.71
C GLY A 18 11.77 -15.66 -3.15
N ALA A 19 11.04 -16.69 -3.56
CA ALA A 19 10.54 -16.76 -4.93
C ALA A 19 9.38 -15.76 -5.16
N TYR A 20 8.40 -15.71 -4.26
CA TYR A 20 7.19 -14.89 -4.37
C TYR A 20 7.00 -14.11 -3.07
N ILE A 21 7.23 -12.82 -3.13
CA ILE A 21 7.35 -11.96 -1.96
C ILE A 21 6.31 -10.84 -2.01
N GLY A 22 5.62 -10.61 -0.90
CA GLY A 22 4.85 -9.40 -0.65
C GLY A 22 5.24 -8.84 0.70
N GLY A 23 5.52 -7.55 0.79
CA GLY A 23 5.99 -6.92 2.02
C GLY A 23 5.02 -7.10 3.18
N ILE A 24 3.73 -7.02 2.93
CA ILE A 24 2.68 -7.31 3.91
C ILE A 24 2.04 -8.67 3.64
N ALA A 25 1.75 -8.98 2.38
CA ALA A 25 1.15 -10.26 2.02
C ALA A 25 1.64 -10.76 0.65
N SER A 26 2.18 -11.98 0.60
CA SER A 26 2.56 -12.61 -0.66
C SER A 26 1.40 -13.33 -1.36
N HIS A 27 0.27 -13.51 -0.70
CA HIS A 27 -0.86 -14.20 -1.32
C HIS A 27 -2.17 -13.98 -0.55
N ALA A 28 -3.23 -13.60 -1.24
CA ALA A 28 -4.60 -13.63 -0.75
C ALA A 28 -5.54 -14.17 -1.82
N VAL A 29 -6.44 -15.05 -1.42
CA VAL A 29 -7.39 -15.74 -2.32
C VAL A 29 -8.83 -15.25 -2.15
N LYS A 30 -9.07 -14.38 -1.17
CA LYS A 30 -10.41 -13.82 -0.91
C LYS A 30 -10.48 -12.38 -1.37
N ASP A 31 -11.52 -12.06 -2.10
CA ASP A 31 -11.85 -10.70 -2.54
C ASP A 31 -12.24 -9.76 -1.38
N THR A 32 -12.55 -10.33 -0.21
CA THR A 32 -12.79 -9.60 1.05
C THR A 32 -11.51 -9.24 1.81
N ALA A 33 -10.34 -9.73 1.36
CA ALA A 33 -9.06 -9.34 1.94
C ALA A 33 -8.76 -7.86 1.63
N ALA A 34 -8.14 -7.16 2.59
CA ALA A 34 -7.76 -5.76 2.39
C ALA A 34 -6.44 -5.41 3.07
N ILE A 35 -5.68 -4.53 2.43
CA ILE A 35 -4.49 -3.88 2.99
C ILE A 35 -4.68 -2.38 2.81
N ILE A 36 -4.92 -1.66 3.90
CA ILE A 36 -5.31 -0.25 3.85
C ILE A 36 -4.46 0.56 4.83
N ASN A 37 -4.03 1.74 4.36
CA ASN A 37 -3.27 2.69 5.18
C ASN A 37 -2.01 2.03 5.77
N CYS A 38 -1.21 1.42 4.90
CA CYS A 38 -0.03 0.65 5.29
C CYS A 38 1.20 1.10 4.49
N TYR A 39 2.39 0.83 5.02
CA TYR A 39 3.62 1.07 4.28
C TYR A 39 4.70 0.04 4.56
N THR A 40 5.68 -0.02 3.66
CA THR A 40 6.89 -0.80 3.83
C THR A 40 8.12 0.01 3.43
N ASP A 41 9.16 -0.08 4.26
CA ASP A 41 10.53 0.35 3.97
C ASP A 41 11.47 -0.83 4.21
N ILE A 42 11.43 -1.79 3.28
CA ILE A 42 12.21 -3.04 3.34
C ILE A 42 12.79 -3.36 1.96
N SER A 43 13.97 -3.96 1.94
CA SER A 43 14.56 -4.46 0.69
C SER A 43 14.06 -5.88 0.38
N MET A 44 13.77 -6.13 -0.89
CA MET A 44 13.25 -7.41 -1.37
C MET A 44 14.02 -7.91 -2.58
N ASP A 45 14.31 -9.22 -2.64
CA ASP A 45 14.94 -9.87 -3.77
C ASP A 45 14.29 -11.23 -4.05
N GLY A 46 13.68 -11.37 -5.23
CA GLY A 46 12.92 -12.56 -5.58
C GLY A 46 12.70 -12.79 -7.07
N ILE A 47 11.87 -13.75 -7.40
CA ILE A 47 11.35 -13.90 -8.76
C ILE A 47 10.28 -12.84 -9.00
N ARG A 48 9.28 -12.78 -8.10
CA ARG A 48 8.31 -11.69 -8.04
C ARG A 48 8.35 -11.06 -6.67
N ALA A 49 8.38 -9.74 -6.62
CA ALA A 49 8.42 -8.98 -5.39
C ALA A 49 7.46 -7.80 -5.44
N GLY A 50 6.47 -7.79 -4.57
CA GLY A 50 5.53 -6.69 -4.35
C GLY A 50 5.84 -5.95 -3.05
N GLY A 51 6.18 -4.68 -3.12
CA GLY A 51 6.50 -3.88 -1.93
C GLY A 51 5.43 -3.95 -0.85
N ILE A 52 4.17 -3.91 -1.23
CA ILE A 52 3.02 -4.13 -0.36
C ILE A 52 2.48 -5.56 -0.52
N ALA A 53 2.19 -5.98 -1.74
CA ALA A 53 1.58 -7.29 -1.97
C ALA A 53 2.00 -7.92 -3.31
N ASP A 54 2.06 -9.28 -3.32
CA ASP A 54 2.14 -10.11 -4.53
C ASP A 54 0.89 -10.99 -4.60
N ASN A 55 0.42 -11.33 -5.81
CA ASN A 55 -0.70 -12.24 -6.08
C ASN A 55 -1.88 -12.07 -5.10
N PHE A 56 -2.38 -10.88 -5.01
CA PHE A 56 -3.38 -10.49 -4.02
C PHE A 56 -4.73 -10.25 -4.70
N VAL A 57 -5.74 -11.01 -4.29
CA VAL A 57 -7.14 -10.82 -4.72
C VAL A 57 -7.87 -10.07 -3.61
N GLY A 58 -8.01 -8.78 -3.74
CA GLY A 58 -8.64 -7.96 -2.70
C GLY A 58 -8.38 -6.48 -2.93
N THR A 59 -8.63 -5.67 -1.91
CA THR A 59 -8.47 -4.22 -1.98
C THR A 59 -7.13 -3.80 -1.38
N VAL A 60 -6.38 -2.95 -2.09
CA VAL A 60 -5.20 -2.27 -1.58
C VAL A 60 -5.41 -0.76 -1.70
N GLY A 61 -5.32 -0.05 -0.59
CA GLY A 61 -5.61 1.38 -0.56
C GLY A 61 -4.75 2.18 0.41
N ASN A 62 -4.44 3.41 0.02
CA ASN A 62 -3.67 4.36 0.84
C ASN A 62 -2.35 3.77 1.37
N CYS A 63 -1.60 3.13 0.49
CA CYS A 63 -0.36 2.43 0.82
C CYS A 63 0.82 2.98 0.04
N PHE A 64 2.03 2.84 0.58
CA PHE A 64 3.25 3.11 -0.17
C PHE A 64 4.38 2.15 0.18
N SER A 65 5.35 2.03 -0.73
CA SER A 65 6.59 1.29 -0.51
C SER A 65 7.80 2.11 -0.93
N VAL A 66 8.84 2.11 -0.12
CA VAL A 66 10.08 2.87 -0.32
C VAL A 66 11.26 1.97 -0.64
N GLY A 67 11.37 0.83 0.00
CA GLY A 67 12.56 -0.03 -0.06
C GLY A 67 12.94 -0.50 -1.46
N LEU A 68 14.16 -1.00 -1.59
CA LEU A 68 14.65 -1.57 -2.85
C LEU A 68 13.91 -2.87 -3.17
N ILE A 69 13.14 -2.87 -4.25
CA ILE A 69 12.40 -4.05 -4.70
C ILE A 69 13.04 -4.58 -5.97
N HIS A 70 13.60 -5.77 -5.90
CA HIS A 70 14.17 -6.48 -7.04
C HIS A 70 13.39 -7.76 -7.32
N GLY A 71 13.05 -7.98 -8.59
CA GLY A 71 12.38 -9.18 -9.06
C GLY A 71 12.84 -9.53 -10.48
N THR A 72 13.13 -10.80 -10.74
CA THR A 72 13.56 -11.24 -12.07
C THR A 72 12.41 -11.32 -13.07
N ASP A 73 11.18 -11.48 -12.62
CA ASP A 73 9.95 -11.53 -13.41
C ASP A 73 9.11 -10.28 -13.23
N SER A 74 8.87 -9.88 -11.98
CA SER A 74 8.09 -8.69 -11.65
C SER A 74 8.54 -8.06 -10.33
N ALA A 75 8.73 -6.75 -10.31
CA ALA A 75 9.08 -5.99 -9.12
C ALA A 75 8.41 -4.61 -9.12
N ASP A 76 7.50 -4.38 -8.18
CA ASP A 76 6.86 -3.08 -7.95
C ASP A 76 6.23 -3.01 -6.56
N VAL A 77 5.56 -1.89 -6.22
CA VAL A 77 4.75 -1.79 -5.00
C VAL A 77 3.68 -2.89 -4.93
N LEU A 78 3.10 -3.25 -6.05
CA LEU A 78 2.23 -4.39 -6.25
C LEU A 78 2.77 -5.24 -7.41
N SER A 79 3.01 -6.52 -7.19
CA SER A 79 3.37 -7.45 -8.25
C SER A 79 2.21 -8.39 -8.54
N PHE A 80 2.06 -8.84 -9.76
CA PHE A 80 1.01 -9.73 -10.28
C PHE A 80 -0.45 -9.31 -10.00
N ASN A 81 -1.18 -9.01 -11.05
CA ASN A 81 -2.47 -8.29 -11.03
C ASN A 81 -3.67 -9.24 -10.94
N GLN A 82 -4.28 -9.37 -9.77
CA GLN A 82 -5.64 -9.90 -9.59
C GLN A 82 -6.41 -9.10 -8.53
N TYR A 83 -6.05 -7.83 -8.37
CA TYR A 83 -6.64 -6.97 -7.34
C TYR A 83 -8.10 -6.65 -7.68
N LYS A 84 -8.98 -6.70 -6.69
CA LYS A 84 -10.37 -6.25 -6.80
C LYS A 84 -10.43 -4.73 -6.95
N GLU A 85 -9.59 -4.04 -6.20
CA GLU A 85 -9.52 -2.59 -6.20
C GLU A 85 -8.15 -2.10 -5.72
N VAL A 86 -7.62 -1.08 -6.39
CA VAL A 86 -6.38 -0.41 -6.01
C VAL A 86 -6.59 1.10 -6.05
N GLN A 87 -6.49 1.74 -4.89
CA GLN A 87 -6.66 3.18 -4.73
C GLN A 87 -5.50 3.81 -3.95
N SER A 88 -5.01 4.96 -4.40
CA SER A 88 -4.01 5.74 -3.67
C SER A 88 -2.80 4.90 -3.22
N VAL A 89 -2.27 4.10 -4.13
CA VAL A 89 -1.07 3.29 -3.89
C VAL A 89 0.12 3.95 -4.56
N TYR A 90 1.20 4.13 -3.80
CA TYR A 90 2.37 4.88 -4.23
C TYR A 90 3.63 4.01 -4.20
N SER A 91 4.42 4.14 -5.27
CA SER A 91 5.77 3.58 -5.36
C SER A 91 6.78 4.72 -5.42
N VAL A 92 7.76 4.71 -4.53
CA VAL A 92 8.85 5.69 -4.55
C VAL A 92 9.94 5.17 -5.48
N LYS A 93 9.99 5.71 -6.68
CA LYS A 93 10.99 5.37 -7.71
C LYS A 93 11.44 6.62 -8.44
N GLU A 94 12.72 6.73 -8.70
CA GLU A 94 13.25 7.74 -9.62
C GLU A 94 12.88 7.37 -11.07
N LYS A 95 11.65 7.63 -11.49
CA LYS A 95 11.25 7.27 -12.86
C LYS A 95 11.01 8.44 -13.79
N ASN A 96 10.65 9.62 -13.34
CA ASN A 96 10.40 10.76 -14.24
C ASN A 96 10.58 12.11 -13.53
N SER A 97 10.68 13.17 -14.30
CA SER A 97 10.81 14.57 -13.87
C SER A 97 9.52 15.19 -13.29
N GLN A 98 8.50 14.40 -12.99
CA GLN A 98 7.24 14.86 -12.41
C GLN A 98 7.12 14.37 -10.96
N ASP A 99 6.56 15.22 -10.10
CA ASP A 99 6.35 14.90 -8.69
C ASP A 99 5.52 13.63 -8.48
N PHE A 100 4.52 13.43 -9.34
CA PHE A 100 3.69 12.23 -9.35
C PHE A 100 3.37 11.81 -10.79
N ASP A 101 3.56 10.52 -11.05
CA ASP A 101 3.20 9.87 -12.32
C ASP A 101 2.26 8.69 -12.03
N THR A 102 1.02 8.77 -12.50
CA THR A 102 0.02 7.73 -12.28
C THR A 102 -0.07 6.81 -13.49
N GLN A 103 0.25 5.55 -13.29
CA GLN A 103 0.03 4.49 -14.27
C GLN A 103 -1.24 3.73 -13.91
N SER A 104 -2.15 3.66 -14.85
CA SER A 104 -3.45 3.02 -14.68
C SER A 104 -3.63 1.95 -15.75
N THR A 105 -3.99 0.75 -15.31
CA THR A 105 -4.71 -0.25 -16.13
C THR A 105 -6.17 -0.26 -15.66
N ASP A 106 -7.05 -0.99 -16.35
CA ASP A 106 -8.51 -0.96 -16.08
C ASP A 106 -8.85 -1.20 -14.58
N ASP A 107 -8.02 -1.99 -13.87
CA ASP A 107 -8.29 -2.40 -12.48
C ASP A 107 -7.22 -1.96 -11.47
N VAL A 108 -6.09 -1.43 -11.91
CA VAL A 108 -4.95 -1.10 -11.03
C VAL A 108 -4.44 0.30 -11.30
N ARG A 109 -4.39 1.11 -10.27
CA ARG A 109 -3.88 2.48 -10.32
C ARG A 109 -2.73 2.66 -9.32
N ILE A 110 -1.49 2.69 -9.85
CA ILE A 110 -0.28 2.96 -9.07
C ILE A 110 0.24 4.34 -9.43
N THR A 111 0.58 5.12 -8.42
CA THR A 111 1.22 6.42 -8.59
C THR A 111 2.68 6.36 -8.18
N TYR A 112 3.56 6.68 -9.11
CA TYR A 112 4.99 6.80 -8.83
C TYR A 112 5.30 8.22 -8.36
N CYS A 113 6.15 8.34 -7.36
CA CYS A 113 6.66 9.62 -6.90
C CYS A 113 8.18 9.57 -6.71
N THR A 114 8.82 10.75 -6.75
CA THR A 114 10.25 10.87 -6.53
C THR A 114 10.58 10.83 -5.03
N GLU A 115 11.85 10.56 -4.70
CA GLU A 115 12.33 10.71 -3.32
C GLU A 115 12.16 12.13 -2.80
N GLU A 116 12.34 13.16 -3.64
CA GLU A 116 12.16 14.55 -3.25
C GLU A 116 10.71 14.83 -2.84
N THR A 117 9.76 14.35 -3.64
CA THR A 117 8.32 14.47 -3.35
C THR A 117 7.93 13.77 -2.05
N MET A 118 8.54 12.63 -1.78
CA MET A 118 8.36 11.93 -0.52
C MET A 118 8.95 12.73 0.65
N LYS A 119 10.19 13.21 0.52
CA LYS A 119 10.94 13.90 1.58
C LYS A 119 10.37 15.28 1.91
N ASN A 120 9.73 15.97 0.97
CA ASN A 120 9.15 17.30 1.19
C ASN A 120 7.74 17.29 1.80
N GLY A 121 7.19 16.12 2.11
CA GLY A 121 5.89 15.97 2.76
C GLY A 121 4.67 15.89 1.84
N MET A 122 4.84 16.05 0.52
CA MET A 122 3.72 15.97 -0.43
C MET A 122 3.07 14.58 -0.45
N LEU A 123 3.85 13.50 -0.27
CA LEU A 123 3.29 12.16 -0.17
C LEU A 123 2.44 11.99 1.08
N ALA A 124 2.90 12.47 2.25
CA ALA A 124 2.12 12.43 3.49
C ALA A 124 0.80 13.20 3.36
N GLN A 125 0.81 14.34 2.69
CA GLN A 125 -0.40 15.11 2.41
C GLN A 125 -1.39 14.31 1.54
N ARG A 126 -0.94 13.72 0.43
CA ARG A 126 -1.80 12.92 -0.45
C ARG A 126 -2.40 11.70 0.24
N LEU A 127 -1.62 11.03 1.08
CA LEU A 127 -2.12 9.91 1.89
C LEU A 127 -3.22 10.38 2.86
N ASN A 128 -3.06 11.54 3.49
CA ASN A 128 -4.08 12.13 4.36
C ASN A 128 -5.36 12.53 3.60
N ASP A 129 -5.23 13.07 2.39
CA ASP A 129 -6.38 13.46 1.58
C ASP A 129 -7.23 12.25 1.17
N SER A 130 -6.61 11.08 1.07
CA SER A 130 -7.27 9.84 0.67
C SER A 130 -7.95 9.08 1.83
N ILE A 131 -7.57 9.34 3.08
CA ILE A 131 -8.07 8.58 4.26
C ILE A 131 -9.60 8.60 4.33
N TYR A 132 -10.21 9.76 4.14
CA TYR A 132 -11.65 9.91 4.30
C TYR A 132 -12.45 9.11 3.26
N SER A 133 -12.07 9.20 1.98
CA SER A 133 -12.78 8.50 0.90
C SER A 133 -12.60 6.98 1.00
N ILE A 134 -11.40 6.50 1.30
CA ILE A 134 -11.11 5.07 1.43
C ILE A 134 -11.84 4.47 2.64
N GLY A 135 -11.87 5.14 3.77
CA GLY A 135 -12.60 4.68 4.95
C GLY A 135 -14.11 4.54 4.68
N THR A 136 -14.70 5.50 3.98
CA THR A 136 -16.13 5.48 3.63
C THR A 136 -16.48 4.37 2.62
N GLU A 137 -15.62 4.10 1.66
CA GLU A 137 -15.86 3.05 0.66
C GLU A 137 -15.76 1.65 1.28
N LEU A 138 -14.84 1.41 2.19
CA LEU A 138 -14.72 0.14 2.90
C LEU A 138 -15.94 -0.21 3.75
N GLN A 139 -16.59 0.76 4.35
CA GLN A 139 -17.84 0.55 5.09
C GLN A 139 -18.97 0.04 4.19
N LYS A 140 -19.03 0.49 2.94
CA LYS A 140 -20.02 0.04 1.94
C LYS A 140 -19.79 -1.37 1.41
N SER A 141 -18.54 -1.82 1.36
CA SER A 141 -18.19 -3.13 0.78
C SER A 141 -18.32 -4.31 1.74
N ASP A 142 -18.49 -4.07 3.03
CA ASP A 142 -18.45 -5.14 4.04
C ASP A 142 -19.77 -5.91 4.19
N GLY A 143 -20.81 -5.58 3.40
CA GLY A 143 -22.00 -6.40 3.07
C GLY A 143 -22.54 -7.39 4.11
N THR A 144 -22.14 -7.30 5.36
CA THR A 144 -22.66 -8.11 6.45
C THR A 144 -23.90 -7.42 6.99
N GLU A 145 -25.04 -7.78 6.43
CA GLU A 145 -26.36 -7.38 6.93
C GLU A 145 -26.73 -7.99 8.31
N ASP A 146 -25.76 -8.41 9.09
CA ASP A 146 -26.06 -9.04 10.39
C ASP A 146 -25.19 -8.45 11.50
N ASN A 147 -25.81 -7.58 12.23
CA ASN A 147 -25.47 -6.89 13.47
C ASN A 147 -25.04 -5.42 13.32
N ASP A 148 -25.86 -4.57 13.90
CA ASP A 148 -25.81 -3.11 14.13
C ASP A 148 -24.51 -2.57 14.83
N GLN A 149 -23.35 -3.11 14.53
CA GLN A 149 -22.07 -2.52 14.89
C GLN A 149 -21.35 -2.13 13.59
N GLU A 150 -21.65 -0.95 13.09
CA GLU A 150 -20.77 -0.24 12.16
C GLU A 150 -19.38 -0.15 12.80
N THR A 151 -18.51 -1.09 12.46
CA THR A 151 -17.11 -1.00 12.87
C THR A 151 -16.47 0.06 11.99
N THR A 152 -16.53 1.29 12.43
CA THR A 152 -15.79 2.39 11.79
C THR A 152 -14.31 2.11 11.92
N ILE A 153 -13.65 1.88 10.79
CA ILE A 153 -12.20 1.71 10.77
C ILE A 153 -11.59 3.10 10.86
N GLU A 154 -10.97 3.40 11.99
CA GLU A 154 -10.24 4.63 12.16
C GLU A 154 -8.85 4.50 11.50
N LEU A 155 -8.64 5.21 10.38
CA LEU A 155 -7.34 5.27 9.72
C LEU A 155 -6.46 6.32 10.40
N VAL A 156 -5.27 5.92 10.80
CA VAL A 156 -4.28 6.83 11.42
C VAL A 156 -3.73 7.80 10.35
N ARG A 157 -3.66 9.08 10.71
CA ARG A 157 -3.09 10.11 9.83
C ARG A 157 -1.59 9.95 9.65
N TRP A 158 -1.09 10.59 8.61
CA TRP A 158 0.32 10.60 8.26
C TRP A 158 0.98 11.92 8.61
N LYS A 159 2.22 11.86 9.04
CA LYS A 159 3.13 13.01 9.15
C LYS A 159 4.45 12.71 8.45
N GLN A 160 5.20 13.75 8.15
CA GLN A 160 6.56 13.58 7.64
C GLN A 160 7.46 13.04 8.76
N GLY A 161 8.09 11.90 8.53
CA GLY A 161 9.05 11.30 9.43
C GLY A 161 10.44 11.95 9.32
N THR A 162 11.27 11.72 10.32
CA THR A 162 12.66 12.20 10.37
C THR A 162 13.56 11.50 9.36
N ASP A 163 13.20 10.29 8.97
CA ASP A 163 13.98 9.46 8.03
C ASP A 163 13.64 9.76 6.56
N GLY A 164 12.81 10.78 6.34
CA GLY A 164 12.51 11.30 5.02
C GLY A 164 11.30 10.66 4.32
N HIS A 165 10.59 9.72 4.95
CA HIS A 165 9.34 9.17 4.44
C HIS A 165 8.16 9.45 5.38
N PRO A 166 6.89 9.35 4.92
CA PRO A 166 5.73 9.46 5.79
C PRO A 166 5.70 8.36 6.86
N VAL A 167 5.31 8.73 8.07
CA VAL A 167 5.04 7.82 9.19
C VAL A 167 3.68 8.11 9.79
N PHE A 168 3.17 7.21 10.62
CA PHE A 168 1.91 7.45 11.31
C PHE A 168 2.04 8.56 12.37
N ASP A 169 1.05 9.45 12.38
CA ASP A 169 0.93 10.51 13.39
C ASP A 169 0.23 9.96 14.64
N VAL A 170 0.94 9.12 15.37
CA VAL A 170 0.47 8.58 16.65
C VAL A 170 0.88 9.50 17.80
N PRO A 171 -0.01 9.76 18.78
CA PRO A 171 0.36 10.48 19.99
C PRO A 171 1.49 9.75 20.74
N SER A 172 2.48 10.51 21.17
CA SER A 172 3.60 10.04 22.02
C SER A 172 3.13 9.80 23.44
#